data_fa25253737773082f2bcc6ce0dfa9f7c
#
_entry.id   fa25253737773082f2bcc6ce0dfa9f7c
#
_cell.length_a   1.000
_cell.length_b   1.000
_cell.length_c   1.000
_cell.angle_alpha   90.00
_cell.angle_beta   90.00
_cell.angle_gamma   90.00
#
_symmetry.space_group_name_H-M   'P 1'
#
loop_
_entity.id
_entity.type
_entity.pdbx_description
1 polymer ?
#
loop_
_entity_poly.entity_id
_entity_poly.type
_entity_poly.pdbx_seq_one_letter_code
_entity_poly.pdbx_strand_id
1 'polypeptide(L)'
;VRLNIAAGFVGLLVAAAALPPTPVAAQAGVPAVTAADTIYEVRLRDGSVLYGRIIESNDARIVLLTAAGLRLELPRAQIESQRITSGVARNGTYWIEDPNKTRLFFTSTARPLDRGEGYVSSFMLVLPFVAYGVTDRLTIAGGTPLLGEVIGHVWYVAPKYTVFQQPKASFAVGGLGFINAADSDEGSVGIVYGAGTWGSTDQAITAGAGWGYATAAGNSSGLSSDPVFMLGGETRVSRRVKLITENWLYFGGDGSGGIFTGGVRFIGDRLSADLGIGGVAGSGTGDGFCCFPLVNFVYNFGARR
;
A
#
# COMPACT_ATOMS: atom_id res chain seq x y z
N VAL A 1 -14.87 32.98 13.40
CA VAL A 1 -14.79 31.76 14.26
C VAL A 1 -13.65 30.95 13.69
N ARG A 2 -12.48 31.01 14.33
CA ARG A 2 -11.30 30.22 13.92
C ARG A 2 -11.57 28.76 14.33
N LEU A 3 -12.02 27.95 13.39
CA LEU A 3 -12.07 26.52 13.60
C LEU A 3 -10.68 25.97 13.27
N ASN A 4 -9.97 25.50 14.30
CA ASN A 4 -8.66 24.87 14.14
C ASN A 4 -8.86 23.51 13.45
N ILE A 5 -8.81 23.48 12.11
CA ILE A 5 -9.04 22.30 11.28
C ILE A 5 -7.98 21.22 11.57
N ALA A 6 -6.76 21.63 11.92
CA ALA A 6 -5.74 20.72 12.42
C ALA A 6 -6.18 19.99 13.71
N ALA A 7 -6.95 20.68 14.58
CA ALA A 7 -7.48 20.08 15.80
C ALA A 7 -8.59 19.06 15.55
N GLY A 8 -9.39 19.23 14.48
CA GLY A 8 -10.46 18.28 14.11
C GLY A 8 -9.92 16.93 13.61
N PHE A 9 -8.88 16.96 12.78
CA PHE A 9 -8.25 15.74 12.27
C PHE A 9 -7.41 15.02 13.35
N VAL A 10 -6.72 15.79 14.20
CA VAL A 10 -6.00 15.26 15.38
C VAL A 10 -7.01 14.75 16.41
N GLY A 11 -8.17 15.40 16.57
CA GLY A 11 -9.24 14.97 17.47
C GLY A 11 -9.85 13.62 17.07
N LEU A 12 -10.03 13.35 15.75
CA LEU A 12 -10.54 12.07 15.28
C LEU A 12 -9.50 10.94 15.45
N LEU A 13 -8.22 11.22 15.28
CA LEU A 13 -7.12 10.29 15.55
C LEU A 13 -6.97 9.99 17.05
N VAL A 14 -7.15 10.97 17.92
CA VAL A 14 -7.08 10.80 19.38
C VAL A 14 -8.32 10.09 19.91
N ALA A 15 -9.52 10.33 19.36
CA ALA A 15 -10.73 9.60 19.75
C ALA A 15 -10.67 8.11 19.36
N ALA A 16 -10.05 7.76 18.23
CA ALA A 16 -9.83 6.37 17.84
C ALA A 16 -8.78 5.66 18.73
N ALA A 17 -7.83 6.42 19.29
CA ALA A 17 -6.81 5.89 20.21
C ALA A 17 -7.30 5.79 21.66
N ALA A 18 -8.38 6.51 22.04
CA ALA A 18 -8.91 6.57 23.40
C ALA A 18 -10.02 5.54 23.69
N LEU A 19 -10.33 4.65 22.75
CA LEU A 19 -11.18 3.49 23.08
C LEU A 19 -10.39 2.59 24.04
N PRO A 20 -10.94 2.27 25.24
CA PRO A 20 -10.26 1.37 26.14
C PRO A 20 -10.02 0.04 25.44
N PRO A 21 -8.86 -0.60 25.63
CA PRO A 21 -8.61 -1.90 25.07
C PRO A 21 -9.68 -2.85 25.62
N THR A 22 -10.60 -3.28 24.77
CA THR A 22 -11.43 -4.45 25.11
C THR A 22 -10.44 -5.57 25.44
N PRO A 23 -10.65 -6.34 26.53
CA PRO A 23 -9.80 -7.46 26.83
C PRO A 23 -9.88 -8.41 25.63
N VAL A 24 -8.83 -8.41 24.84
CA VAL A 24 -8.64 -9.37 23.75
C VAL A 24 -8.55 -10.70 24.45
N ALA A 25 -9.58 -11.53 24.26
CA ALA A 25 -9.47 -12.95 24.56
C ALA A 25 -8.15 -13.43 23.97
N ALA A 26 -7.36 -14.11 24.80
CA ALA A 26 -6.02 -14.55 24.46
C ALA A 26 -5.97 -15.02 23.02
N GLN A 27 -5.24 -14.28 22.16
CA GLN A 27 -5.01 -14.66 20.78
C GLN A 27 -4.39 -16.04 20.84
N ALA A 28 -5.11 -17.00 20.27
CA ALA A 28 -4.51 -18.28 19.91
C ALA A 28 -3.21 -17.93 19.17
N GLY A 29 -2.08 -18.32 19.74
CA GLY A 29 -0.77 -17.84 19.37
C GLY A 29 -0.63 -17.87 17.85
N VAL A 30 -0.16 -16.79 17.26
CA VAL A 30 0.40 -16.78 15.91
C VAL A 30 1.33 -17.99 15.89
N PRO A 31 1.13 -18.96 14.98
CA PRO A 31 2.02 -20.11 14.93
C PRO A 31 3.43 -19.55 14.80
N ALA A 32 4.27 -19.83 15.78
CA ALA A 32 5.67 -19.44 15.71
C ALA A 32 6.18 -19.98 14.37
N VAL A 33 6.66 -19.10 13.48
CA VAL A 33 7.30 -19.51 12.25
C VAL A 33 8.40 -20.47 12.67
N THR A 34 8.16 -21.74 12.49
CA THR A 34 9.15 -22.76 12.82
C THR A 34 10.35 -22.48 11.94
N ALA A 35 11.55 -22.56 12.46
CA ALA A 35 12.82 -22.36 11.72
C ALA A 35 12.87 -23.18 10.41
N ALA A 36 12.02 -24.21 10.31
CA ALA A 36 11.83 -25.06 9.14
C ALA A 36 11.24 -24.34 7.91
N ASP A 37 10.51 -23.20 8.08
CA ASP A 37 9.85 -22.51 6.98
C ASP A 37 10.51 -21.19 6.59
N THR A 38 11.57 -20.81 7.32
CA THR A 38 12.28 -19.55 7.05
C THR A 38 13.11 -19.65 5.77
N ILE A 39 12.84 -18.78 4.80
CA ILE A 39 13.61 -18.69 3.58
C ILE A 39 14.71 -17.63 3.73
N TYR A 40 15.90 -18.01 3.33
CA TYR A 40 17.08 -17.16 3.32
C TYR A 40 17.44 -16.77 1.89
N GLU A 41 17.84 -15.53 1.71
CA GLU A 41 18.63 -15.08 0.58
C GLU A 41 20.10 -15.19 0.99
N VAL A 42 20.87 -15.95 0.25
CA VAL A 42 22.31 -16.11 0.44
C VAL A 42 23.00 -15.51 -0.78
N ARG A 43 23.76 -14.45 -0.56
CA ARG A 43 24.59 -13.81 -1.59
C ARG A 43 25.99 -14.35 -1.48
N LEU A 44 26.52 -14.81 -2.60
CA LEU A 44 27.88 -15.29 -2.73
C LEU A 44 28.81 -14.16 -3.19
N ARG A 45 30.10 -14.30 -2.93
CA ARG A 45 31.14 -13.31 -3.30
C ARG A 45 31.33 -13.17 -4.81
N ASP A 46 30.91 -14.14 -5.61
CA ASP A 46 30.88 -14.08 -7.07
C ASP A 46 29.69 -13.29 -7.63
N GLY A 47 28.82 -12.75 -6.74
CA GLY A 47 27.62 -12.03 -7.09
C GLY A 47 26.37 -12.90 -7.24
N SER A 48 26.50 -14.22 -7.19
CA SER A 48 25.34 -15.13 -7.26
C SER A 48 24.43 -14.98 -6.06
N VAL A 49 23.10 -15.06 -6.27
CA VAL A 49 22.09 -14.98 -5.25
C VAL A 49 21.26 -16.27 -5.24
N LEU A 50 21.24 -16.94 -4.10
CA LEU A 50 20.55 -18.20 -3.88
C LEU A 50 19.43 -18.01 -2.87
N TYR A 51 18.30 -18.67 -3.10
CA TYR A 51 17.14 -18.64 -2.20
C TYR A 51 16.82 -20.07 -1.74
N GLY A 52 16.62 -20.25 -0.44
CA GLY A 52 16.28 -21.56 0.10
C GLY A 52 16.20 -21.57 1.62
N ARG A 53 15.91 -22.73 2.18
CA ARG A 53 15.94 -22.97 3.62
C ARG A 53 17.32 -23.46 4.03
N ILE A 54 17.86 -22.92 5.10
CA ILE A 54 19.08 -23.46 5.69
C ILE A 54 18.69 -24.66 6.54
N ILE A 55 19.11 -25.85 6.13
CA ILE A 55 18.82 -27.12 6.81
C ILE A 55 19.95 -27.61 7.71
N GLU A 56 21.17 -27.16 7.43
CA GLU A 56 22.35 -27.40 8.26
C GLU A 56 23.22 -26.14 8.28
N SER A 57 23.83 -25.83 9.42
CA SER A 57 24.71 -24.67 9.57
C SER A 57 25.78 -24.99 10.62
N ASN A 58 27.05 -24.82 10.23
CA ASN A 58 28.20 -24.90 11.12
C ASN A 58 29.24 -23.82 10.75
N ASP A 59 30.36 -23.79 11.41
CA ASP A 59 31.42 -22.79 11.20
C ASP A 59 32.07 -22.86 9.82
N ALA A 60 32.06 -24.02 9.17
CA ALA A 60 32.72 -24.24 7.88
C ALA A 60 31.76 -23.99 6.69
N ARG A 61 30.49 -24.37 6.81
CA ARG A 61 29.53 -24.36 5.72
C ARG A 61 28.09 -24.20 6.19
N ILE A 62 27.21 -23.85 5.25
CA ILE A 62 25.76 -24.04 5.36
C ILE A 62 25.27 -25.00 4.29
N VAL A 63 24.19 -25.73 4.56
CA VAL A 63 23.47 -26.50 3.56
C VAL A 63 22.14 -25.84 3.29
N LEU A 64 21.98 -25.35 2.04
CA LEU A 64 20.80 -24.66 1.57
C LEU A 64 19.92 -25.64 0.78
N LEU A 65 18.65 -25.78 1.18
CA LEU A 65 17.64 -26.52 0.42
C LEU A 65 16.87 -25.51 -0.45
N THR A 66 17.06 -25.58 -1.76
CA THR A 66 16.37 -24.67 -2.70
C THR A 66 14.89 -24.99 -2.83
N ALA A 67 14.10 -24.08 -3.43
CA ALA A 67 12.69 -24.31 -3.74
C ALA A 67 12.45 -25.51 -4.67
N ALA A 68 13.44 -25.88 -5.50
CA ALA A 68 13.42 -27.05 -6.38
C ALA A 68 13.83 -28.36 -5.68
N GLY A 69 14.12 -28.32 -4.37
CA GLY A 69 14.55 -29.49 -3.60
C GLY A 69 16.02 -29.82 -3.72
N LEU A 70 16.84 -28.98 -4.37
CA LEU A 70 18.29 -29.20 -4.47
C LEU A 70 18.97 -28.85 -3.13
N ARG A 71 19.87 -29.72 -2.68
CA ARG A 71 20.74 -29.47 -1.53
C ARG A 71 22.06 -28.88 -2.05
N LEU A 72 22.37 -27.67 -1.63
CA LEU A 72 23.59 -26.95 -1.99
C LEU A 72 24.45 -26.77 -0.73
N GLU A 73 25.66 -27.31 -0.75
CA GLU A 73 26.65 -27.05 0.27
C GLU A 73 27.43 -25.79 -0.07
N LEU A 74 27.37 -24.79 0.78
CA LEU A 74 27.97 -23.47 0.57
C LEU A 74 29.02 -23.24 1.67
N PRO A 75 30.31 -23.24 1.32
CA PRO A 75 31.35 -22.86 2.26
C PRO A 75 31.14 -21.42 2.77
N ARG A 76 31.29 -21.22 4.07
CA ARG A 76 31.14 -19.86 4.66
C ARG A 76 32.04 -18.82 4.04
N ALA A 77 33.24 -19.24 3.61
CA ALA A 77 34.18 -18.35 2.94
C ALA A 77 33.67 -17.78 1.61
N GLN A 78 32.72 -18.45 0.96
CA GLN A 78 32.10 -17.98 -0.30
C GLN A 78 30.88 -17.09 -0.06
N ILE A 79 30.36 -17.01 1.15
CA ILE A 79 29.16 -16.24 1.48
C ILE A 79 29.58 -14.81 1.78
N GLU A 80 28.98 -13.86 1.04
CA GLU A 80 29.13 -12.44 1.28
C GLU A 80 28.13 -11.95 2.34
N SER A 81 26.84 -12.37 2.18
CA SER A 81 25.79 -12.01 3.12
C SER A 81 24.68 -13.06 3.16
N GLN A 82 23.98 -13.12 4.28
CA GLN A 82 22.84 -13.98 4.52
C GLN A 82 21.75 -13.16 5.20
N ARG A 83 20.55 -13.19 4.64
CA ARG A 83 19.39 -12.49 5.23
C ARG A 83 18.12 -13.33 5.12
N ILE A 84 17.25 -13.19 6.09
CA ILE A 84 15.89 -13.72 6.00
C ILE A 84 15.15 -12.89 4.95
N THR A 85 14.34 -13.56 4.13
CA THR A 85 13.55 -12.91 3.11
C THR A 85 12.10 -13.40 3.16
N SER A 86 11.15 -12.49 2.90
CA SER A 86 9.74 -12.81 2.78
C SER A 86 9.44 -13.36 1.38
N GLY A 87 8.66 -14.41 1.32
CA GLY A 87 8.25 -15.00 0.06
C GLY A 87 7.90 -16.47 0.21
N VAL A 88 7.50 -17.08 -0.88
CA VAL A 88 7.06 -18.47 -0.92
C VAL A 88 7.72 -19.24 -2.05
N ALA A 89 7.97 -20.53 -1.81
CA ALA A 89 8.39 -21.45 -2.86
C ALA A 89 7.16 -21.93 -3.64
N ARG A 90 7.17 -21.75 -4.97
CA ARG A 90 6.11 -22.22 -5.88
C ARG A 90 6.72 -22.90 -7.11
N ASN A 91 6.29 -24.11 -7.41
CA ASN A 91 6.74 -24.84 -8.59
C ASN A 91 8.27 -24.83 -8.75
N GLY A 92 9.00 -25.10 -7.67
CA GLY A 92 10.45 -25.13 -7.69
C GLY A 92 11.14 -23.77 -7.78
N THR A 93 10.39 -22.66 -7.74
CA THR A 93 10.92 -21.30 -7.85
C THR A 93 10.54 -20.47 -6.62
N TYR A 94 11.46 -19.64 -6.15
CA TYR A 94 11.18 -18.69 -5.08
C TYR A 94 10.48 -17.43 -5.63
N TRP A 95 9.35 -17.08 -5.00
CA TRP A 95 8.56 -15.88 -5.31
C TRP A 95 8.69 -14.88 -4.16
N ILE A 96 9.29 -13.74 -4.44
CA ILE A 96 9.43 -12.64 -3.49
C ILE A 96 8.04 -12.11 -3.13
N GLU A 97 7.77 -11.82 -1.87
CA GLU A 97 6.53 -11.14 -1.49
C GLU A 97 6.46 -9.75 -2.14
N ASP A 98 5.26 -9.35 -2.58
CA ASP A 98 5.05 -8.00 -3.11
C ASP A 98 5.15 -6.97 -1.97
N PRO A 99 6.16 -6.09 -1.97
CA PRO A 99 6.31 -5.08 -0.94
C PRO A 99 5.21 -4.02 -0.96
N ASN A 100 4.43 -3.94 -2.04
CA ASN A 100 3.38 -2.94 -2.22
C ASN A 100 1.98 -3.50 -1.95
N LYS A 101 1.87 -4.44 -0.99
CA LYS A 101 0.61 -5.07 -0.57
C LYS A 101 -0.49 -4.08 -0.15
N THR A 102 -0.11 -2.85 0.21
CA THR A 102 -0.98 -1.84 0.82
C THR A 102 -1.64 -0.89 -0.17
N ARG A 103 -1.35 -1.00 -1.47
CA ARG A 103 -1.91 -0.11 -2.50
C ARG A 103 -2.11 -0.81 -3.85
N LEU A 104 -3.07 -0.33 -4.62
CA LEU A 104 -3.19 -0.56 -6.05
C LEU A 104 -2.31 0.47 -6.81
N PHE A 105 -2.81 1.21 -7.77
CA PHE A 105 -2.06 2.32 -8.40
C PHE A 105 -1.94 3.51 -7.46
N PHE A 106 -3.07 4.08 -7.08
CA PHE A 106 -3.20 5.22 -6.18
C PHE A 106 -3.86 4.83 -4.87
N THR A 107 -4.98 4.10 -4.95
CA THR A 107 -5.80 3.74 -3.80
C THR A 107 -5.09 2.79 -2.86
N SER A 108 -5.29 3.03 -1.59
CA SER A 108 -4.86 2.13 -0.53
C SER A 108 -5.74 0.88 -0.50
N THR A 109 -5.12 -0.31 -0.42
CA THR A 109 -5.84 -1.52 -0.01
C THR A 109 -6.16 -1.45 1.48
N ALA A 110 -7.01 -2.36 1.98
CA ALA A 110 -7.31 -2.44 3.41
C ALA A 110 -6.17 -3.04 4.25
N ARG A 111 -5.09 -3.54 3.64
CA ARG A 111 -3.93 -4.11 4.34
C ARG A 111 -3.07 -3.00 4.96
N PRO A 112 -2.56 -3.16 6.19
CA PRO A 112 -1.64 -2.20 6.80
C PRO A 112 -0.21 -2.37 6.27
N LEU A 113 0.63 -1.36 6.51
CA LEU A 113 2.06 -1.55 6.67
C LEU A 113 2.32 -2.08 8.08
N ASP A 114 3.29 -2.95 8.22
CA ASP A 114 3.74 -3.37 9.54
C ASP A 114 4.48 -2.21 10.23
N ARG A 115 4.51 -2.22 11.56
CA ARG A 115 5.21 -1.18 12.33
C ARG A 115 6.67 -1.05 11.91
N GLY A 116 7.07 0.15 11.51
CA GLY A 116 8.43 0.45 11.06
C GLY A 116 8.69 0.18 9.58
N GLU A 117 7.74 -0.40 8.85
CA GLU A 117 7.78 -0.45 7.39
C GLU A 117 7.33 0.87 6.78
N GLY A 118 7.87 1.19 5.63
CA GLY A 118 7.47 2.37 4.89
C GLY A 118 7.89 2.31 3.44
N TYR A 119 7.40 3.26 2.68
CA TYR A 119 7.85 3.46 1.31
C TYR A 119 7.77 4.93 0.90
N VAL A 120 8.66 5.30 -0.02
CA VAL A 120 8.57 6.53 -0.79
C VAL A 120 8.02 6.17 -2.15
N SER A 121 7.05 6.92 -2.63
CA SER A 121 6.41 6.71 -3.92
C SER A 121 6.18 8.03 -4.63
N SER A 122 6.02 7.97 -5.95
CA SER A 122 5.54 9.10 -6.72
C SER A 122 4.48 8.61 -7.70
N PHE A 123 3.24 9.06 -7.49
CA PHE A 123 2.14 8.79 -8.41
C PHE A 123 2.22 9.74 -9.59
N MET A 124 2.25 9.19 -10.80
CA MET A 124 2.41 9.92 -12.07
C MET A 124 3.58 10.92 -12.07
N LEU A 125 4.60 10.66 -11.25
CA LEU A 125 5.80 11.50 -11.05
C LEU A 125 5.52 12.88 -10.45
N VAL A 126 4.28 13.27 -10.29
CA VAL A 126 3.86 14.62 -9.83
C VAL A 126 3.30 14.63 -8.41
N LEU A 127 2.96 13.48 -7.85
CA LEU A 127 2.47 13.36 -6.48
C LEU A 127 3.42 12.46 -5.65
N PRO A 128 4.60 12.97 -5.25
CA PRO A 128 5.48 12.24 -4.34
C PRO A 128 4.88 12.18 -2.94
N PHE A 129 5.07 11.04 -2.28
CA PHE A 129 4.64 10.86 -0.89
C PHE A 129 5.46 9.80 -0.17
N VAL A 130 5.40 9.87 1.14
CA VAL A 130 5.94 8.86 2.04
C VAL A 130 4.78 8.21 2.77
N ALA A 131 4.80 6.88 2.86
CA ALA A 131 3.88 6.13 3.71
C ALA A 131 4.68 5.38 4.78
N TYR A 132 4.13 5.33 6.00
CA TYR A 132 4.80 4.72 7.15
C TYR A 132 3.81 4.00 8.06
N GLY A 133 4.15 2.77 8.45
CA GLY A 133 3.44 2.00 9.46
C GLY A 133 3.83 2.46 10.88
N VAL A 134 2.98 3.28 11.48
CA VAL A 134 3.17 3.77 12.86
C VAL A 134 2.93 2.64 13.87
N THR A 135 1.93 1.83 13.59
CA THR A 135 1.65 0.57 14.28
C THR A 135 1.32 -0.50 13.25
N ASP A 136 1.14 -1.76 13.68
CA ASP A 136 0.72 -2.85 12.80
C ASP A 136 -0.71 -2.67 12.22
N ARG A 137 -1.40 -1.57 12.56
CA ARG A 137 -2.75 -1.24 12.08
C ARG A 137 -2.89 0.19 11.57
N LEU A 138 -2.04 1.11 12.01
CA LEU A 138 -2.09 2.52 11.61
C LEU A 138 -0.98 2.81 10.61
N THR A 139 -1.36 3.16 9.40
CA THR A 139 -0.50 3.68 8.34
C THR A 139 -0.80 5.16 8.14
N ILE A 140 0.22 6.00 8.05
CA ILE A 140 0.08 7.41 7.69
C ILE A 140 0.87 7.62 6.40
N ALA A 141 0.27 8.27 5.43
CA ALA A 141 0.95 8.74 4.23
C ALA A 141 0.77 10.25 4.07
N GLY A 142 1.69 10.88 3.36
CA GLY A 142 1.59 12.30 3.09
C GLY A 142 2.69 12.80 2.17
N GLY A 143 2.43 13.95 1.56
CA GLY A 143 3.34 14.56 0.60
C GLY A 143 2.85 15.92 0.11
N THR A 144 3.46 16.40 -0.97
CA THR A 144 3.09 17.64 -1.65
C THR A 144 3.09 17.42 -3.15
N PRO A 145 2.10 17.95 -3.91
CA PRO A 145 2.12 17.89 -5.36
C PRO A 145 3.31 18.69 -5.94
N LEU A 146 3.93 18.16 -7.00
CA LEU A 146 5.00 18.84 -7.75
C LEU A 146 4.43 19.45 -9.04
N LEU A 147 3.41 20.31 -8.90
CA LEU A 147 2.70 20.92 -10.02
C LEU A 147 2.70 22.44 -9.87
N GLY A 148 3.47 23.13 -10.71
CA GLY A 148 3.42 24.59 -10.85
C GLY A 148 3.49 25.36 -9.52
N GLU A 149 2.56 26.27 -9.31
CA GLU A 149 2.51 27.16 -8.15
C GLU A 149 2.05 26.47 -6.85
N VAL A 150 1.55 25.23 -6.90
CA VAL A 150 1.10 24.51 -5.70
C VAL A 150 2.25 23.83 -4.95
N ILE A 151 3.48 23.83 -5.51
CA ILE A 151 4.66 23.22 -4.89
C ILE A 151 4.95 23.89 -3.55
N GLY A 152 4.90 23.09 -2.47
CA GLY A 152 5.17 23.57 -1.10
C GLY A 152 4.01 24.33 -0.46
N HIS A 153 3.00 24.73 -1.22
CA HIS A 153 1.82 25.41 -0.70
C HIS A 153 0.71 24.43 -0.36
N VAL A 154 0.53 23.37 -1.16
CA VAL A 154 -0.47 22.34 -0.91
C VAL A 154 0.21 21.10 -0.33
N TRP A 155 -0.30 20.64 0.79
CA TRP A 155 0.10 19.39 1.43
C TRP A 155 -1.09 18.43 1.50
N TYR A 156 -0.82 17.16 1.47
CA TYR A 156 -1.85 16.17 1.73
C TYR A 156 -1.40 15.15 2.76
N VAL A 157 -2.37 14.63 3.49
CA VAL A 157 -2.19 13.59 4.50
C VAL A 157 -3.26 12.53 4.32
N ALA A 158 -2.86 11.27 4.45
CA ALA A 158 -3.73 10.12 4.26
C ALA A 158 -3.53 9.08 5.38
N PRO A 159 -4.20 9.27 6.53
CA PRO A 159 -4.24 8.25 7.57
C PRO A 159 -5.16 7.10 7.17
N LYS A 160 -4.73 5.88 7.49
CA LYS A 160 -5.52 4.66 7.34
C LYS A 160 -5.38 3.78 8.56
N TYR A 161 -6.50 3.32 9.11
CA TYR A 161 -6.55 2.37 10.21
C TYR A 161 -7.18 1.07 9.76
N THR A 162 -6.43 -0.02 9.85
CA THR A 162 -6.92 -1.37 9.56
C THR A 162 -7.65 -1.90 10.78
N VAL A 163 -8.98 -1.91 10.71
CA VAL A 163 -9.87 -2.32 11.79
C VAL A 163 -9.81 -3.83 12.00
N PHE A 164 -9.76 -4.56 10.90
CA PHE A 164 -9.79 -6.01 10.85
C PHE A 164 -8.75 -6.55 9.88
N GLN A 165 -8.02 -7.59 10.29
CA GLN A 165 -7.01 -8.24 9.46
C GLN A 165 -6.98 -9.74 9.72
N GLN A 166 -7.09 -10.49 8.64
CA GLN A 166 -6.86 -11.93 8.57
C GLN A 166 -6.04 -12.28 7.32
N PRO A 167 -5.48 -13.48 7.17
CA PRO A 167 -4.61 -13.85 6.05
C PRO A 167 -5.21 -13.61 4.65
N LYS A 168 -6.54 -13.66 4.51
CA LYS A 168 -7.24 -13.48 3.23
C LYS A 168 -8.32 -12.40 3.25
N ALA A 169 -8.44 -11.62 4.32
CA ALA A 169 -9.43 -10.55 4.40
C ALA A 169 -8.93 -9.44 5.32
N SER A 170 -9.10 -8.20 4.88
CA SER A 170 -8.82 -7.00 5.68
C SER A 170 -9.91 -5.97 5.46
N PHE A 171 -10.21 -5.18 6.49
CA PHE A 171 -11.06 -4.02 6.41
C PHE A 171 -10.38 -2.83 7.07
N ALA A 172 -10.43 -1.67 6.41
CA ALA A 172 -9.82 -0.45 6.88
C ALA A 172 -10.76 0.75 6.68
N VAL A 173 -10.55 1.75 7.51
CA VAL A 173 -11.12 3.09 7.37
C VAL A 173 -9.98 4.08 7.22
N GLY A 174 -10.19 5.14 6.46
CA GLY A 174 -9.14 6.12 6.24
C GLY A 174 -9.67 7.42 5.66
N GLY A 175 -8.76 8.33 5.40
CA GLY A 175 -9.05 9.58 4.73
C GLY A 175 -7.85 10.04 3.90
N LEU A 176 -8.12 10.97 3.01
CA LEU A 176 -7.13 11.75 2.28
C LEU A 176 -7.59 13.19 2.34
N GLY A 177 -6.77 14.08 2.90
CA GLY A 177 -7.06 15.49 2.99
C GLY A 177 -5.98 16.33 2.35
N PHE A 178 -6.37 17.33 1.58
CA PHE A 178 -5.50 18.36 1.01
C PHE A 178 -5.67 19.64 1.81
N ILE A 179 -4.56 20.26 2.18
CA ILE A 179 -4.47 21.45 3.02
C ILE A 179 -3.63 22.48 2.26
N ASN A 180 -4.15 23.68 2.10
CA ASN A 180 -3.34 24.82 1.62
C ASN A 180 -2.59 25.42 2.81
N ALA A 181 -1.25 25.32 2.81
CA ALA A 181 -0.41 25.88 3.86
C ALA A 181 -0.09 27.36 3.65
N ALA A 182 -0.30 27.90 2.45
CA ALA A 182 -0.06 29.30 2.13
C ALA A 182 -1.21 30.21 2.61
N ASP A 183 -2.43 29.68 2.63
CA ASP A 183 -3.61 30.39 3.10
C ASP A 183 -4.50 29.47 3.95
N SER A 184 -4.44 29.68 5.26
CA SER A 184 -5.22 28.91 6.23
C SER A 184 -6.74 29.18 6.12
N ASP A 185 -7.13 30.25 5.43
CA ASP A 185 -8.52 30.64 5.27
C ASP A 185 -9.20 30.00 4.05
N GLU A 186 -8.44 29.36 3.14
CA GLU A 186 -8.98 28.65 1.97
C GLU A 186 -9.67 27.31 2.29
N GLY A 187 -9.52 26.81 3.50
CA GLY A 187 -10.14 25.54 3.91
C GLY A 187 -9.36 24.31 3.46
N SER A 188 -10.04 23.15 3.48
CA SER A 188 -9.46 21.87 3.05
C SER A 188 -10.49 21.05 2.27
N VAL A 189 -9.99 20.20 1.37
CA VAL A 189 -10.80 19.25 0.62
C VAL A 189 -10.24 17.85 0.79
N GLY A 190 -11.10 16.84 0.71
CA GLY A 190 -10.64 15.49 0.85
C GLY A 190 -11.74 14.45 0.71
N ILE A 191 -11.40 13.21 1.11
CA ILE A 191 -12.33 12.08 1.12
C ILE A 191 -12.11 11.28 2.41
N VAL A 192 -13.20 10.83 3.02
CA VAL A 192 -13.19 9.79 4.04
C VAL A 192 -13.76 8.52 3.45
N TYR A 193 -13.16 7.37 3.76
CA TYR A 193 -13.54 6.12 3.10
C TYR A 193 -13.44 4.89 4.01
N GLY A 194 -14.19 3.86 3.61
CA GLY A 194 -14.00 2.49 4.07
C GLY A 194 -13.60 1.59 2.90
N ALA A 195 -12.72 0.64 3.15
CA ALA A 195 -12.27 -0.31 2.14
C ALA A 195 -12.13 -1.71 2.71
N GLY A 196 -12.48 -2.71 1.90
CA GLY A 196 -12.25 -4.12 2.15
C GLY A 196 -11.34 -4.73 1.08
N THR A 197 -10.43 -5.60 1.48
CA THR A 197 -9.57 -6.37 0.57
C THR A 197 -9.71 -7.84 0.88
N TRP A 198 -10.01 -8.64 -0.15
CA TRP A 198 -10.17 -10.09 -0.08
C TRP A 198 -9.19 -10.78 -1.00
N GLY A 199 -8.45 -11.72 -0.47
CA GLY A 199 -7.44 -12.50 -1.17
C GLY A 199 -6.06 -12.38 -0.55
N SER A 200 -5.07 -13.00 -1.19
CA SER A 200 -3.67 -12.97 -0.79
C SER A 200 -2.94 -11.73 -1.35
N THR A 201 -1.67 -11.56 -0.99
CA THR A 201 -0.80 -10.53 -1.60
C THR A 201 -0.53 -10.77 -3.08
N ASP A 202 -0.80 -11.97 -3.59
CA ASP A 202 -0.61 -12.31 -5.01
C ASP A 202 -1.89 -12.21 -5.84
N GLN A 203 -3.04 -12.37 -5.22
CA GLN A 203 -4.34 -12.27 -5.90
C GLN A 203 -5.38 -11.77 -4.92
N ALA A 204 -5.94 -10.61 -5.21
CA ALA A 204 -6.97 -10.02 -4.38
C ALA A 204 -7.91 -9.10 -5.17
N ILE A 205 -9.06 -8.84 -4.56
CA ILE A 205 -10.01 -7.82 -4.94
C ILE A 205 -10.09 -6.83 -3.77
N THR A 206 -10.10 -5.54 -4.08
CA THR A 206 -10.35 -4.46 -3.13
C THR A 206 -11.55 -3.67 -3.57
N ALA A 207 -12.49 -3.47 -2.68
CA ALA A 207 -13.65 -2.61 -2.90
C ALA A 207 -13.77 -1.59 -1.76
N GLY A 208 -14.24 -0.40 -2.06
CA GLY A 208 -14.42 0.67 -1.09
C GLY A 208 -15.48 1.66 -1.50
N ALA A 209 -15.90 2.45 -0.52
CA ALA A 209 -16.76 3.59 -0.72
C ALA A 209 -16.25 4.76 0.15
N GLY A 210 -16.42 5.97 -0.35
CA GLY A 210 -15.99 7.17 0.34
C GLY A 210 -16.88 8.36 0.02
N TRP A 211 -16.81 9.35 0.89
CA TRP A 211 -17.52 10.63 0.75
C TRP A 211 -16.53 11.75 0.73
N GLY A 212 -16.63 12.58 -0.29
CA GLY A 212 -15.89 13.83 -0.38
C GLY A 212 -16.29 14.77 0.75
N TYR A 213 -15.36 15.59 1.20
CA TYR A 213 -15.66 16.74 2.05
C TYR A 213 -14.92 17.98 1.55
N ALA A 214 -15.52 19.11 1.80
CA ALA A 214 -14.89 20.42 1.61
C ALA A 214 -15.18 21.27 2.84
N THR A 215 -14.17 22.02 3.28
CA THR A 215 -14.30 23.04 4.31
C THR A 215 -13.83 24.36 3.70
N ALA A 216 -14.60 25.42 3.84
CA ALA A 216 -14.19 26.75 3.43
C ALA A 216 -14.38 27.73 4.58
N ALA A 217 -13.53 28.75 4.67
CA ALA A 217 -13.68 29.80 5.67
C ALA A 217 -15.02 30.47 5.50
N GLY A 218 -15.83 30.44 6.54
CA GLY A 218 -17.14 31.13 6.59
C GLY A 218 -18.32 30.38 5.97
N ASN A 219 -18.14 29.23 5.36
CA ASN A 219 -19.22 28.39 4.81
C ASN A 219 -19.39 27.08 5.58
N SER A 220 -20.62 26.53 5.50
CA SER A 220 -20.91 25.24 6.13
C SER A 220 -20.05 24.11 5.54
N SER A 221 -19.22 23.52 6.38
CA SER A 221 -18.48 22.30 6.05
C SER A 221 -19.46 21.14 5.95
N GLY A 222 -19.34 20.31 4.93
CA GLY A 222 -20.22 19.15 4.78
C GLY A 222 -19.54 18.00 4.04
N LEU A 223 -20.10 16.80 4.26
CA LEU A 223 -19.82 15.66 3.40
C LEU A 223 -20.64 15.81 2.11
N SER A 224 -20.08 15.36 0.99
CA SER A 224 -20.83 15.19 -0.26
C SER A 224 -22.06 14.29 -0.02
N SER A 225 -23.18 14.62 -0.67
CA SER A 225 -24.37 13.77 -0.66
C SER A 225 -24.10 12.42 -1.33
N ASP A 226 -23.23 12.42 -2.33
CA ASP A 226 -23.03 11.30 -3.22
C ASP A 226 -21.71 10.58 -2.92
N PRO A 227 -21.74 9.26 -2.66
CA PRO A 227 -20.55 8.49 -2.43
C PRO A 227 -19.79 8.22 -3.74
N VAL A 228 -18.48 8.08 -3.61
CA VAL A 228 -17.61 7.55 -4.64
C VAL A 228 -17.27 6.11 -4.29
N PHE A 229 -17.39 5.21 -5.26
CA PHE A 229 -17.05 3.81 -5.11
C PHE A 229 -15.73 3.50 -5.79
N MET A 230 -14.99 2.57 -5.22
CA MET A 230 -13.76 2.06 -5.78
C MET A 230 -13.84 0.53 -5.88
N LEU A 231 -13.46 -0.01 -7.03
CA LEU A 231 -13.29 -1.43 -7.26
C LEU A 231 -11.97 -1.68 -7.95
N GLY A 232 -11.11 -2.44 -7.33
CA GLY A 232 -9.81 -2.79 -7.88
C GLY A 232 -9.48 -4.26 -7.71
N GLY A 233 -8.52 -4.71 -8.49
CA GLY A 233 -8.05 -6.07 -8.46
C GLY A 233 -6.56 -6.17 -8.72
N GLU A 234 -5.96 -7.21 -8.20
CA GLU A 234 -4.55 -7.52 -8.44
C GLU A 234 -4.38 -9.02 -8.64
N THR A 235 -3.57 -9.41 -9.61
CA THR A 235 -3.22 -10.81 -9.83
C THR A 235 -1.78 -10.96 -10.31
N ARG A 236 -1.04 -11.84 -9.66
CA ARG A 236 0.36 -12.08 -9.95
C ARG A 236 0.50 -13.12 -11.05
N VAL A 237 1.05 -12.72 -12.18
CA VAL A 237 1.19 -13.56 -13.38
C VAL A 237 2.58 -14.18 -13.51
N SER A 238 3.60 -13.60 -12.85
CA SER A 238 4.94 -14.18 -12.80
C SER A 238 5.65 -13.80 -11.50
N ARG A 239 6.86 -14.33 -11.32
CA ARG A 239 7.68 -14.07 -10.13
C ARG A 239 7.88 -12.57 -9.85
N ARG A 240 7.88 -11.73 -10.89
CA ARG A 240 8.15 -10.28 -10.79
C ARG A 240 7.10 -9.41 -11.46
N VAL A 241 5.98 -9.98 -11.90
CA VAL A 241 4.94 -9.21 -12.60
C VAL A 241 3.57 -9.51 -12.03
N LYS A 242 2.84 -8.44 -11.74
CA LYS A 242 1.46 -8.44 -11.27
C LYS A 242 0.62 -7.56 -12.19
N LEU A 243 -0.56 -8.02 -12.58
CA LEU A 243 -1.58 -7.20 -13.22
C LEU A 243 -2.38 -6.48 -12.14
N ILE A 244 -2.73 -5.23 -12.38
CA ILE A 244 -3.49 -4.40 -11.46
C ILE A 244 -4.57 -3.67 -12.25
N THR A 245 -5.74 -3.54 -11.65
CA THR A 245 -6.80 -2.61 -12.09
C THR A 245 -7.31 -1.83 -10.89
N GLU A 246 -7.67 -0.57 -11.13
CA GLU A 246 -8.25 0.31 -10.13
C GLU A 246 -9.27 1.20 -10.81
N ASN A 247 -10.53 1.09 -10.39
CA ASN A 247 -11.64 1.77 -11.02
C ASN A 247 -12.42 2.56 -9.99
N TRP A 248 -12.73 3.80 -10.31
CA TRP A 248 -13.50 4.71 -9.50
C TRP A 248 -14.82 5.02 -10.18
N LEU A 249 -15.90 4.94 -9.44
CA LEU A 249 -17.25 5.16 -9.92
C LEU A 249 -17.92 6.22 -9.05
N TYR A 250 -18.59 7.17 -9.67
CA TYR A 250 -19.42 8.14 -8.99
C TYR A 250 -20.82 8.17 -9.61
N PHE A 251 -21.81 8.38 -8.77
CA PHE A 251 -23.21 8.49 -9.13
C PHE A 251 -23.78 9.68 -8.38
N GLY A 252 -24.28 10.70 -9.06
CA GLY A 252 -24.83 11.89 -8.44
C GLY A 252 -25.92 12.54 -9.29
N GLY A 253 -26.59 13.54 -8.72
CA GLY A 253 -27.67 14.24 -9.39
C GLY A 253 -27.25 14.93 -10.70
N ASP A 254 -25.97 15.33 -10.81
CA ASP A 254 -25.38 15.97 -11.99
C ASP A 254 -24.85 14.99 -13.03
N GLY A 255 -24.97 13.68 -12.79
CA GLY A 255 -24.53 12.64 -13.70
C GLY A 255 -23.79 11.49 -13.03
N SER A 256 -23.41 10.52 -13.83
CA SER A 256 -22.62 9.36 -13.40
C SER A 256 -21.41 9.18 -14.30
N GLY A 257 -20.33 8.63 -13.72
CA GLY A 257 -19.14 8.36 -14.49
C GLY A 257 -18.11 7.57 -13.70
N GLY A 258 -16.94 7.41 -14.31
CA GLY A 258 -15.87 6.68 -13.66
C GLY A 258 -14.52 6.90 -14.31
N ILE A 259 -13.50 6.55 -13.55
CA ILE A 259 -12.12 6.44 -14.00
C ILE A 259 -11.79 4.96 -14.00
N PHE A 260 -11.36 4.44 -15.15
CA PHE A 260 -11.03 3.04 -15.34
C PHE A 260 -9.54 2.93 -15.64
N THR A 261 -8.85 2.08 -14.91
CA THR A 261 -7.41 1.93 -15.06
C THR A 261 -7.01 0.46 -15.08
N GLY A 262 -5.93 0.19 -15.80
CA GLY A 262 -5.34 -1.14 -15.85
C GLY A 262 -3.87 -1.07 -16.23
N GLY A 263 -3.09 -2.04 -15.75
CA GLY A 263 -1.67 -2.10 -16.06
C GLY A 263 -0.92 -3.18 -15.30
N VAL A 264 0.38 -3.00 -15.23
CA VAL A 264 1.32 -3.97 -14.70
C VAL A 264 2.19 -3.36 -13.61
N ARG A 265 2.48 -4.14 -12.58
CA ARG A 265 3.50 -3.86 -11.56
C ARG A 265 4.68 -4.77 -11.76
N PHE A 266 5.86 -4.18 -11.89
CA PHE A 266 7.13 -4.88 -11.82
C PHE A 266 7.62 -4.89 -10.37
N ILE A 267 7.82 -6.08 -9.83
CA ILE A 267 8.15 -6.29 -8.41
C ILE A 267 9.65 -6.56 -8.29
N GLY A 268 10.35 -5.70 -7.60
CA GLY A 268 11.71 -5.92 -7.13
C GLY A 268 11.76 -6.06 -5.60
N ASP A 269 12.92 -6.30 -5.06
CA ASP A 269 13.10 -6.52 -3.62
C ASP A 269 12.72 -5.28 -2.80
N ARG A 270 13.13 -4.11 -3.25
CA ARG A 270 12.82 -2.82 -2.61
C ARG A 270 12.23 -1.81 -3.57
N LEU A 271 12.57 -1.90 -4.84
CA LEU A 271 12.09 -1.00 -5.88
C LEU A 271 11.02 -1.70 -6.70
N SER A 272 9.90 -1.04 -6.90
CA SER A 272 8.84 -1.49 -7.80
C SER A 272 8.44 -0.36 -8.73
N ALA A 273 7.95 -0.72 -9.90
CA ALA A 273 7.42 0.22 -10.88
C ALA A 273 6.05 -0.26 -11.36
N ASP A 274 5.11 0.67 -11.44
CA ASP A 274 3.80 0.42 -12.03
C ASP A 274 3.71 1.17 -13.36
N LEU A 275 3.28 0.49 -14.40
CA LEU A 275 2.97 1.06 -15.71
C LEU A 275 1.55 0.69 -16.09
N GLY A 276 0.77 1.66 -16.52
CA GLY A 276 -0.62 1.43 -16.87
C GLY A 276 -1.19 2.51 -17.77
N ILE A 277 -2.43 2.32 -18.09
CA ILE A 277 -3.26 3.31 -18.80
C ILE A 277 -4.58 3.48 -18.06
N GLY A 278 -5.16 4.65 -18.19
CA GLY A 278 -6.47 4.97 -17.65
C GLY A 278 -7.33 5.74 -18.65
N GLY A 279 -8.61 5.75 -18.38
CA GLY A 279 -9.58 6.51 -19.13
C GLY A 279 -10.71 7.01 -18.23
N VAL A 280 -11.42 8.03 -18.67
CA VAL A 280 -12.58 8.60 -18.01
C VAL A 280 -13.78 8.41 -18.91
N ALA A 281 -14.89 7.95 -18.36
CA ALA A 281 -16.18 7.85 -19.07
C ALA A 281 -17.30 8.33 -18.14
N GLY A 282 -18.34 8.95 -18.71
CA GLY A 282 -19.49 9.42 -17.93
C GLY A 282 -20.40 10.35 -18.70
N SER A 283 -21.59 10.59 -18.14
CA SER A 283 -22.52 11.59 -18.65
C SER A 283 -21.92 12.99 -18.47
N GLY A 284 -21.81 13.74 -19.56
CA GLY A 284 -21.23 15.10 -19.57
C GLY A 284 -19.77 15.20 -19.99
N THR A 285 -19.06 14.09 -20.18
CA THR A 285 -17.68 14.08 -20.70
C THR A 285 -17.59 13.99 -22.23
N GLY A 286 -18.70 14.09 -22.94
CA GLY A 286 -18.75 13.87 -24.40
C GLY A 286 -18.36 12.44 -24.75
N ASP A 287 -17.42 12.25 -25.69
CA ASP A 287 -16.96 10.94 -26.14
C ASP A 287 -16.07 10.20 -25.12
N GLY A 288 -15.93 10.72 -23.89
CA GLY A 288 -14.98 10.19 -22.91
C GLY A 288 -13.52 10.54 -23.27
N PHE A 289 -12.64 10.41 -22.31
CA PHE A 289 -11.20 10.60 -22.49
C PHE A 289 -10.47 9.28 -22.23
N CYS A 290 -9.82 8.75 -23.25
CA CYS A 290 -9.04 7.52 -23.11
C CYS A 290 -7.54 7.82 -23.04
N CYS A 291 -6.87 6.91 -22.39
CA CYS A 291 -5.47 6.57 -22.62
C CYS A 291 -4.46 7.55 -22.03
N PHE A 292 -4.77 8.12 -20.84
CA PHE A 292 -3.72 8.76 -20.07
C PHE A 292 -2.78 7.71 -19.45
N PRO A 293 -1.44 7.94 -19.50
CA PRO A 293 -0.48 7.02 -18.93
C PRO A 293 -0.49 7.05 -17.42
N LEU A 294 -0.24 5.89 -16.79
CA LEU A 294 0.00 5.78 -15.36
C LEU A 294 1.44 5.27 -15.16
N VAL A 295 2.22 6.03 -14.42
CA VAL A 295 3.61 5.69 -14.09
C VAL A 295 3.85 5.96 -12.62
N ASN A 296 4.22 4.93 -11.86
CA ASN A 296 4.59 5.06 -10.46
C ASN A 296 5.92 4.38 -10.20
N PHE A 297 6.70 4.95 -9.30
CA PHE A 297 7.87 4.32 -8.71
C PHE A 297 7.70 4.24 -7.21
N VAL A 298 8.15 3.13 -6.63
CA VAL A 298 8.04 2.88 -5.19
C VAL A 298 9.34 2.31 -4.68
N TYR A 299 9.90 2.95 -3.67
CA TYR A 299 11.04 2.43 -2.93
C TYR A 299 10.62 2.10 -1.50
N ASN A 300 10.73 0.83 -1.13
CA ASN A 300 10.35 0.31 0.18
C ASN A 300 11.54 0.31 1.13
N PHE A 301 11.32 0.76 2.37
CA PHE A 301 12.31 0.80 3.42
C PHE A 301 11.75 0.23 4.74
N GLY A 302 12.60 0.08 5.74
CA GLY A 302 12.27 -0.53 7.02
C GLY A 302 12.53 -2.03 7.05
N ALA A 303 12.38 -2.62 8.22
CA ALA A 303 12.57 -4.04 8.44
C ALA A 303 11.32 -4.81 7.98
N ARG A 304 11.49 -5.75 7.06
CA ARG A 304 10.49 -6.76 6.78
C ARG A 304 10.62 -7.86 7.83
N ARG A 305 9.57 -8.08 8.58
CA ARG A 305 9.50 -9.14 9.60
C ARG A 305 9.00 -10.45 9.00
#